data_bb035405d1aadbb8a63a817d81c538b0
#
_entry.id   bb035405d1aadbb8a63a817d81c538b0
#
_cell.length_a   1.000
_cell.length_b   1.000
_cell.length_c   1.000
_cell.angle_alpha   90.00
_cell.angle_beta   90.00
_cell.angle_gamma   90.00
#
_symmetry.space_group_name_H-M   'P 1'
#
loop_
_entity.id
_entity.type
_entity.pdbx_description
1 polymer ?
#
loop_
_entity_poly.entity_id
_entity_poly.type
_entity_poly.pdbx_seq_one_letter_code
_entity_poly.pdbx_strand_id
1 'polypeptide(L)'
;MPFLIAIVVILLILIIWYVSTMNGLRTAQVKIQEAESGIDVALAKRCDSLTKQLDICKGFMKHETATFEKVIAMRSGMTMGDKVALADDAEKLASTIRVTAEAYPELKSSENFRTLQAAAADAEEHLQGARRAYNANVSAYNQKLVTFPTSLVASMIGCRPEVFFEATVSQKQDVKISFD
;
A
#
# COMPACT_ATOMS: atom_id res chain seq x y z
N MET A 1 37.23 -20.93 -39.49
CA MET A 1 36.23 -19.88 -39.81
C MET A 1 34.83 -20.15 -39.20
N PRO A 2 34.15 -21.32 -39.47
CA PRO A 2 32.79 -21.50 -38.91
C PRO A 2 32.71 -21.54 -37.38
N PHE A 3 33.75 -22.06 -36.72
CA PHE A 3 33.81 -22.10 -35.25
C PHE A 3 33.89 -20.69 -34.62
N LEU A 4 34.65 -19.76 -35.20
CA LEU A 4 34.70 -18.38 -34.76
C LEU A 4 33.35 -17.66 -34.93
N ILE A 5 32.67 -17.89 -36.03
CA ILE A 5 31.32 -17.33 -36.30
C ILE A 5 30.34 -17.84 -35.26
N ALA A 6 30.37 -19.15 -34.95
CA ALA A 6 29.50 -19.74 -33.92
C ALA A 6 29.72 -19.10 -32.53
N ILE A 7 30.96 -18.89 -32.12
CA ILE A 7 31.29 -18.22 -30.85
C ILE A 7 30.72 -16.79 -30.84
N VAL A 8 30.92 -16.01 -31.89
CA VAL A 8 30.42 -14.64 -31.97
C VAL A 8 28.89 -14.61 -31.89
N VAL A 9 28.20 -15.51 -32.58
CA VAL A 9 26.74 -15.62 -32.52
C VAL A 9 26.27 -15.94 -31.09
N ILE A 10 26.88 -16.89 -30.41
CA ILE A 10 26.56 -17.26 -29.02
C ILE A 10 26.76 -16.05 -28.09
N LEU A 11 27.85 -15.32 -28.23
CA LEU A 11 28.13 -14.11 -27.43
C LEU A 11 27.08 -13.04 -27.67
N LEU A 12 26.65 -12.80 -28.90
CA LEU A 12 25.60 -11.85 -29.21
C LEU A 12 24.27 -12.24 -28.57
N ILE A 13 23.89 -13.53 -28.62
CA ILE A 13 22.68 -14.04 -27.98
C ILE A 13 22.74 -13.81 -26.46
N LEU A 14 23.88 -14.08 -25.83
CA LEU A 14 24.05 -13.87 -24.39
C LEU A 14 23.96 -12.38 -24.01
N ILE A 15 24.53 -11.49 -24.82
CA ILE A 15 24.43 -10.04 -24.58
C ILE A 15 22.98 -9.56 -24.70
N ILE A 16 22.27 -9.97 -25.76
CA ILE A 16 20.86 -9.60 -25.96
C ILE A 16 20.00 -10.12 -24.80
N TRP A 17 20.22 -11.36 -24.39
CA TRP A 17 19.52 -11.96 -23.25
C TRP A 17 19.80 -11.20 -21.95
N TYR A 18 21.07 -10.86 -21.69
CA TYR A 18 21.47 -10.10 -20.50
C TYR A 18 20.78 -8.73 -20.46
N VAL A 19 20.85 -7.96 -21.54
CA VAL A 19 20.23 -6.62 -21.64
C VAL A 19 18.72 -6.71 -21.49
N SER A 20 18.07 -7.67 -22.14
CA SER A 20 16.62 -7.89 -22.04
C SER A 20 16.20 -8.21 -20.60
N THR A 21 16.94 -9.09 -19.91
CA THR A 21 16.68 -9.48 -18.54
C THR A 21 16.88 -8.29 -17.58
N MET A 22 17.96 -7.53 -17.75
CA MET A 22 18.22 -6.32 -16.97
C MET A 22 17.10 -5.30 -17.14
N ASN A 23 16.67 -5.03 -18.37
CA ASN A 23 15.55 -4.11 -18.64
C ASN A 23 14.25 -4.63 -18.02
N GLY A 24 13.98 -5.92 -18.06
CA GLY A 24 12.83 -6.54 -17.43
C GLY A 24 12.81 -6.41 -15.91
N LEU A 25 13.97 -6.44 -15.24
CA LEU A 25 14.10 -6.18 -13.80
C LEU A 25 13.86 -4.69 -13.48
N ARG A 26 14.45 -3.77 -14.26
CA ARG A 26 14.25 -2.33 -14.10
C ARG A 26 12.78 -1.93 -14.30
N THR A 27 12.13 -2.48 -15.31
CA THR A 27 10.69 -2.25 -15.55
C THR A 27 9.85 -2.75 -14.37
N ALA A 28 10.20 -3.89 -13.77
CA ALA A 28 9.49 -4.39 -12.61
C ALA A 28 9.67 -3.47 -11.38
N GLN A 29 10.85 -2.89 -11.17
CA GLN A 29 11.07 -1.88 -10.12
C GLN A 29 10.22 -0.63 -10.34
N VAL A 30 10.16 -0.12 -11.58
CA VAL A 30 9.30 1.04 -11.90
C VAL A 30 7.83 0.74 -11.59
N LYS A 31 7.34 -0.46 -11.93
CA LYS A 31 5.96 -0.85 -11.60
C LYS A 31 5.67 -0.90 -10.10
N ILE A 32 6.66 -1.26 -9.28
CA ILE A 32 6.54 -1.19 -7.82
C ILE A 32 6.41 0.26 -7.37
N GLN A 33 7.25 1.16 -7.88
CA GLN A 33 7.19 2.60 -7.55
C GLN A 33 5.86 3.24 -7.97
N GLU A 34 5.34 2.90 -9.15
CA GLU A 34 4.02 3.34 -9.63
C GLU A 34 2.91 2.87 -8.68
N ALA A 35 2.94 1.59 -8.28
CA ALA A 35 1.95 1.04 -7.36
C ALA A 35 2.08 1.63 -5.95
N GLU A 36 3.29 1.93 -5.49
CA GLU A 36 3.55 2.65 -4.23
C GLU A 36 2.95 4.05 -4.24
N SER A 37 3.13 4.79 -5.35
CA SER A 37 2.47 6.09 -5.54
C SER A 37 0.94 5.98 -5.48
N GLY A 38 0.38 4.87 -5.98
CA GLY A 38 -1.05 4.57 -5.85
C GLY A 38 -1.49 4.41 -4.40
N ILE A 39 -0.67 3.79 -3.55
CA ILE A 39 -0.91 3.70 -2.10
C ILE A 39 -0.90 5.10 -1.47
N ASP A 40 0.06 5.95 -1.83
CA ASP A 40 0.17 7.30 -1.28
C ASP A 40 -1.07 8.14 -1.58
N VAL A 41 -1.56 8.09 -2.81
CA VAL A 41 -2.80 8.78 -3.22
C VAL A 41 -4.02 8.24 -2.45
N ALA A 42 -4.13 6.93 -2.29
CA ALA A 42 -5.25 6.30 -1.59
C ALA A 42 -5.23 6.62 -0.09
N LEU A 43 -4.05 6.59 0.56
CA LEU A 43 -3.88 6.98 1.95
C LEU A 43 -4.20 8.45 2.17
N ALA A 44 -3.73 9.34 1.30
CA ALA A 44 -4.04 10.77 1.37
C ALA A 44 -5.55 11.02 1.30
N LYS A 45 -6.24 10.40 0.35
CA LYS A 45 -7.70 10.48 0.21
C LYS A 45 -8.43 9.97 1.45
N ARG A 46 -7.96 8.84 2.03
CA ARG A 46 -8.54 8.27 3.24
C ARG A 46 -8.36 9.19 4.45
N CYS A 47 -7.15 9.69 4.67
CA CYS A 47 -6.84 10.61 5.76
C CYS A 47 -7.68 11.90 5.66
N ASP A 48 -7.81 12.49 4.46
CA ASP A 48 -8.63 13.68 4.22
C ASP A 48 -10.11 13.44 4.54
N SER A 49 -10.66 12.30 4.10
CA SER A 49 -12.04 11.93 4.38
C SER A 49 -12.30 11.72 5.87
N LEU A 50 -11.39 11.06 6.59
CA LEU A 50 -11.50 10.85 8.03
C LEU A 50 -11.34 12.14 8.82
N THR A 51 -10.45 13.05 8.40
CA THR A 51 -10.29 14.37 9.02
C THR A 51 -11.58 15.16 8.94
N LYS A 52 -12.22 15.20 7.77
CA LYS A 52 -13.52 15.88 7.59
C LYS A 52 -14.63 15.26 8.44
N GLN A 53 -14.68 13.94 8.57
CA GLN A 53 -15.62 13.27 9.47
C GLN A 53 -15.35 13.60 10.93
N LEU A 54 -14.08 13.61 11.34
CA LEU A 54 -13.67 13.97 12.68
C LEU A 54 -14.10 15.40 13.03
N ASP A 55 -13.94 16.35 12.10
CA ASP A 55 -14.36 17.74 12.31
C ASP A 55 -15.86 17.88 12.59
N ILE A 56 -16.70 17.09 11.93
CA ILE A 56 -18.14 17.04 12.24
C ILE A 56 -18.38 16.41 13.61
N CYS A 57 -17.63 15.35 13.95
CA CYS A 57 -17.78 14.65 15.23
C CYS A 57 -17.29 15.46 16.44
N LYS A 58 -16.38 16.44 16.27
CA LYS A 58 -15.83 17.26 17.37
C LYS A 58 -16.89 17.92 18.24
N GLY A 59 -18.02 18.32 17.66
CA GLY A 59 -19.15 18.89 18.40
C GLY A 59 -19.82 17.92 19.38
N PHE A 60 -19.63 16.61 19.19
CA PHE A 60 -20.23 15.54 19.97
C PHE A 60 -19.23 14.81 20.87
N MET A 61 -17.93 14.84 20.54
CA MET A 61 -16.86 14.18 21.30
C MET A 61 -16.32 15.07 22.42
N LYS A 62 -16.51 14.66 23.66
CA LYS A 62 -15.91 15.32 24.83
C LYS A 62 -14.51 14.78 25.07
N HIS A 63 -13.44 15.51 24.75
CA HIS A 63 -12.04 15.39 25.24
C HIS A 63 -10.97 14.53 24.50
N GLU A 64 -11.21 13.78 23.42
CA GLU A 64 -10.14 12.95 22.81
C GLU A 64 -9.59 13.42 21.45
N THR A 65 -10.05 14.55 20.92
CA THR A 65 -9.75 15.00 19.56
C THR A 65 -8.26 15.35 19.29
N ALA A 66 -7.55 15.85 20.29
CA ALA A 66 -6.16 16.31 20.12
C ALA A 66 -5.16 15.19 19.77
N THR A 67 -5.46 13.95 20.16
CA THR A 67 -4.60 12.80 19.89
C THR A 67 -4.72 12.35 18.42
N PHE A 68 -5.89 12.49 17.82
CA PHE A 68 -6.16 12.06 16.45
C PHE A 68 -5.67 13.04 15.38
N GLU A 69 -5.62 14.34 15.66
CA GLU A 69 -5.14 15.35 14.71
C GLU A 69 -3.66 15.20 14.35
N LYS A 70 -2.84 14.64 15.26
CA LYS A 70 -1.40 14.40 15.02
C LYS A 70 -1.13 13.13 14.21
N VAL A 71 -2.09 12.21 14.17
CA VAL A 71 -1.90 10.85 13.66
C VAL A 71 -2.11 10.77 12.15
N ILE A 72 -2.94 11.64 11.57
CA ILE A 72 -3.44 11.49 10.20
C ILE A 72 -2.76 12.46 9.22
N ALA A 73 -1.50 12.80 9.43
CA ALA A 73 -0.77 13.60 8.45
C ALA A 73 0.17 12.72 7.62
N MET A 74 -0.12 12.55 6.33
CA MET A 74 0.87 12.05 5.41
C MET A 74 2.08 12.99 5.37
N ARG A 75 3.27 12.41 5.56
CA ARG A 75 4.54 13.14 5.49
C ARG A 75 5.29 12.71 4.23
N SER A 76 5.99 13.66 3.62
CA SER A 76 6.90 13.35 2.52
C SER A 76 8.01 12.40 3.01
N GLY A 77 8.35 11.39 2.21
CA GLY A 77 9.43 10.44 2.50
C GLY A 77 9.08 9.33 3.50
N MET A 78 7.80 9.03 3.69
CA MET A 78 7.38 7.87 4.52
C MET A 78 7.90 6.56 3.94
N THR A 79 8.45 5.72 4.81
CA THR A 79 8.80 4.33 4.46
C THR A 79 7.53 3.48 4.31
N MET A 80 7.64 2.30 3.70
CA MET A 80 6.50 1.37 3.62
C MET A 80 5.96 1.00 5.01
N GLY A 81 6.84 0.86 6.01
CA GLY A 81 6.44 0.62 7.40
C GLY A 81 5.61 1.77 7.99
N ASP A 82 5.99 3.03 7.70
CA ASP A 82 5.23 4.20 8.14
C ASP A 82 3.86 4.27 7.47
N LYS A 83 3.75 3.89 6.20
CA LYS A 83 2.47 3.83 5.47
C LYS A 83 1.55 2.76 6.04
N VAL A 84 2.10 1.61 6.43
CA VAL A 84 1.35 0.55 7.12
C VAL A 84 0.84 1.04 8.47
N ALA A 85 1.68 1.70 9.27
CA ALA A 85 1.29 2.27 10.56
C ALA A 85 0.20 3.35 10.41
N LEU A 86 0.35 4.24 9.43
CA LEU A 86 -0.68 5.26 9.13
C LEU A 86 -2.01 4.65 8.72
N ALA A 87 -2.00 3.56 7.93
CA ALA A 87 -3.22 2.86 7.55
C ALA A 87 -3.93 2.23 8.75
N ASP A 88 -3.18 1.69 9.73
CA ASP A 88 -3.71 1.13 10.97
C ASP A 88 -4.31 2.22 11.88
N ASP A 89 -3.63 3.34 12.01
CA ASP A 89 -4.13 4.48 12.79
C ASP A 89 -5.38 5.10 12.16
N ALA A 90 -5.44 5.18 10.83
CA ALA A 90 -6.63 5.59 10.11
C ALA A 90 -7.81 4.64 10.35
N GLU A 91 -7.57 3.33 10.46
CA GLU A 91 -8.62 2.35 10.81
C GLU A 91 -9.13 2.52 12.24
N LYS A 92 -8.25 2.74 13.22
CA LYS A 92 -8.63 3.04 14.60
C LYS A 92 -9.51 4.28 14.68
N LEU A 93 -9.13 5.34 13.96
CA LEU A 93 -9.94 6.56 13.90
C LEU A 93 -11.31 6.30 13.24
N ALA A 94 -11.35 5.57 12.12
CA ALA A 94 -12.61 5.22 11.46
C ALA A 94 -13.53 4.44 12.40
N SER A 95 -12.98 3.52 13.19
CA SER A 95 -13.73 2.78 14.23
C SER A 95 -14.27 3.71 15.31
N THR A 96 -13.47 4.66 15.82
CA THR A 96 -13.90 5.64 16.84
C THR A 96 -15.00 6.54 16.31
N ILE A 97 -14.88 7.04 15.06
CA ILE A 97 -15.91 7.85 14.40
C ILE A 97 -17.22 7.05 14.29
N ARG A 98 -17.15 5.76 13.93
CA ARG A 98 -18.32 4.89 13.80
C ARG A 98 -19.05 4.71 15.14
N VAL A 99 -18.30 4.39 16.21
CA VAL A 99 -18.85 4.25 17.57
C VAL A 99 -19.50 5.57 18.04
N THR A 100 -18.86 6.70 17.76
CA THR A 100 -19.43 8.02 18.08
C THR A 100 -20.74 8.27 17.33
N ALA A 101 -20.81 7.95 16.04
CA ALA A 101 -22.02 8.12 15.24
C ALA A 101 -23.17 7.20 15.72
N GLU A 102 -22.86 6.03 16.25
CA GLU A 102 -23.88 5.14 16.84
C GLU A 102 -24.44 5.70 18.16
N ALA A 103 -23.62 6.39 18.94
CA ALA A 103 -24.06 7.02 20.20
C ALA A 103 -24.90 8.32 19.96
N TYR A 104 -24.80 8.95 18.80
CA TYR A 104 -25.49 10.19 18.48
C TYR A 104 -26.35 10.06 17.20
N PRO A 105 -27.66 9.72 17.32
CA PRO A 105 -28.55 9.52 16.17
C PRO A 105 -28.67 10.73 15.24
N GLU A 106 -28.55 11.95 15.80
CA GLU A 106 -28.59 13.21 15.04
C GLU A 106 -27.40 13.31 14.07
N LEU A 107 -26.21 12.88 14.50
CA LEU A 107 -25.02 12.83 13.67
C LEU A 107 -25.19 11.78 12.56
N LYS A 108 -25.69 10.59 12.92
CA LYS A 108 -25.93 9.48 11.99
C LYS A 108 -26.96 9.81 10.89
N SER A 109 -27.97 10.63 11.22
CA SER A 109 -29.01 11.07 10.28
C SER A 109 -28.59 12.24 9.39
N SER A 110 -27.49 12.94 9.72
CA SER A 110 -26.98 14.06 8.93
C SER A 110 -26.57 13.62 7.53
N GLU A 111 -27.09 14.29 6.51
CA GLU A 111 -26.75 14.00 5.10
C GLU A 111 -25.25 14.23 4.83
N ASN A 112 -24.68 15.30 5.37
CA ASN A 112 -23.25 15.58 5.23
C ASN A 112 -22.40 14.47 5.83
N PHE A 113 -22.75 13.96 7.00
CA PHE A 113 -22.00 12.87 7.63
C PHE A 113 -22.12 11.57 6.83
N ARG A 114 -23.29 11.24 6.31
CA ARG A 114 -23.50 10.05 5.45
C ARG A 114 -22.69 10.13 4.16
N THR A 115 -22.65 11.31 3.53
CA THR A 115 -21.84 11.55 2.33
C THR A 115 -20.34 11.31 2.61
N LEU A 116 -19.84 11.82 3.75
CA LEU A 116 -18.45 11.62 4.15
C LEU A 116 -18.17 10.16 4.53
N GLN A 117 -19.12 9.45 5.12
CA GLN A 117 -18.97 8.01 5.38
C GLN A 117 -18.84 7.22 4.08
N ALA A 118 -19.66 7.54 3.07
CA ALA A 118 -19.55 6.91 1.76
C ALA A 118 -18.19 7.22 1.10
N ALA A 119 -17.72 8.46 1.18
CA ALA A 119 -16.40 8.85 0.67
C ALA A 119 -15.24 8.13 1.39
N ALA A 120 -15.35 7.90 2.70
CA ALA A 120 -14.35 7.16 3.46
C ALA A 120 -14.35 5.66 3.10
N ALA A 121 -15.53 5.07 2.89
CA ALA A 121 -15.66 3.68 2.43
C ALA A 121 -15.04 3.49 1.03
N ASP A 122 -15.30 4.41 0.11
CA ASP A 122 -14.69 4.45 -1.22
C ASP A 122 -13.16 4.58 -1.14
N ALA A 123 -12.66 5.47 -0.27
CA ALA A 123 -11.22 5.63 -0.07
C ALA A 123 -10.56 4.37 0.50
N GLU A 124 -11.24 3.64 1.40
CA GLU A 124 -10.76 2.35 1.91
C GLU A 124 -10.71 1.29 0.81
N GLU A 125 -11.72 1.19 -0.03
CA GLU A 125 -11.74 0.25 -1.16
C GLU A 125 -10.59 0.54 -2.13
N HIS A 126 -10.36 1.81 -2.45
CA HIS A 126 -9.21 2.24 -3.25
C HIS A 126 -7.88 1.84 -2.61
N LEU A 127 -7.72 2.03 -1.30
CA LEU A 127 -6.50 1.64 -0.57
C LEU A 127 -6.29 0.13 -0.64
N GLN A 128 -7.33 -0.67 -0.46
CA GLN A 128 -7.25 -2.13 -0.58
C GLN A 128 -6.86 -2.56 -2.00
N GLY A 129 -7.38 -1.87 -3.02
CA GLY A 129 -7.00 -2.07 -4.42
C GLY A 129 -5.51 -1.77 -4.66
N ALA A 130 -5.04 -0.61 -4.19
CA ALA A 130 -3.65 -0.18 -4.31
C ALA A 130 -2.69 -1.14 -3.59
N ARG A 131 -3.03 -1.60 -2.38
CA ARG A 131 -2.25 -2.61 -1.62
C ARG A 131 -2.12 -3.92 -2.38
N ARG A 132 -3.21 -4.42 -2.97
CA ARG A 132 -3.17 -5.65 -3.79
C ARG A 132 -2.27 -5.48 -5.01
N ALA A 133 -2.38 -4.36 -5.72
CA ALA A 133 -1.55 -4.07 -6.88
C ALA A 133 -0.06 -3.96 -6.52
N TYR A 134 0.27 -3.25 -5.43
CA TYR A 134 1.63 -3.15 -4.92
C TYR A 134 2.21 -4.52 -4.57
N ASN A 135 1.51 -5.29 -3.76
CA ASN A 135 1.96 -6.61 -3.33
C ASN A 135 2.12 -7.59 -4.51
N ALA A 136 1.26 -7.52 -5.51
CA ALA A 136 1.40 -8.32 -6.72
C ALA A 136 2.68 -7.97 -7.49
N ASN A 137 3.00 -6.67 -7.63
CA ASN A 137 4.24 -6.22 -8.29
C ASN A 137 5.49 -6.62 -7.49
N VAL A 138 5.47 -6.46 -6.16
CA VAL A 138 6.55 -6.91 -5.27
C VAL A 138 6.76 -8.42 -5.39
N SER A 139 5.69 -9.20 -5.36
CA SER A 139 5.78 -10.67 -5.53
C SER A 139 6.41 -11.04 -6.87
N ALA A 140 5.93 -10.45 -7.96
CA ALA A 140 6.45 -10.70 -9.30
C ALA A 140 7.93 -10.30 -9.45
N TYR A 141 8.33 -9.21 -8.82
CA TYR A 141 9.72 -8.76 -8.81
C TYR A 141 10.60 -9.70 -7.97
N ASN A 142 10.24 -9.96 -6.72
CA ASN A 142 11.00 -10.82 -5.81
C ASN A 142 11.15 -12.24 -6.38
N GLN A 143 10.11 -12.76 -7.07
CA GLN A 143 10.19 -14.04 -7.76
C GLN A 143 11.26 -14.04 -8.85
N LYS A 144 11.39 -12.96 -9.64
CA LYS A 144 12.45 -12.84 -10.66
C LYS A 144 13.85 -12.85 -10.05
N LEU A 145 14.02 -12.34 -8.82
CA LEU A 145 15.34 -12.33 -8.16
C LEU A 145 15.84 -13.72 -7.78
N VAL A 146 14.92 -14.66 -7.55
CA VAL A 146 15.28 -16.03 -7.12
C VAL A 146 15.16 -17.07 -8.23
N THR A 147 14.51 -16.73 -9.34
CA THR A 147 14.27 -17.67 -10.45
C THR A 147 15.45 -17.67 -11.42
N PHE A 148 15.99 -18.88 -11.71
CA PHE A 148 17.00 -19.06 -12.75
C PHE A 148 16.36 -18.92 -14.16
N PRO A 149 17.04 -18.29 -15.14
CA PRO A 149 18.39 -17.73 -15.07
C PRO A 149 18.42 -16.23 -14.65
N THR A 150 17.28 -15.58 -14.40
CA THR A 150 17.18 -14.15 -14.07
C THR A 150 17.95 -13.77 -12.79
N SER A 151 18.02 -14.69 -11.82
CA SER A 151 18.74 -14.52 -10.56
C SER A 151 20.22 -14.22 -10.74
N LEU A 152 20.86 -14.74 -11.79
CA LEU A 152 22.25 -14.43 -12.11
C LEU A 152 22.42 -12.95 -12.44
N VAL A 153 21.58 -12.43 -13.34
CA VAL A 153 21.60 -11.02 -13.73
C VAL A 153 21.25 -10.12 -12.54
N ALA A 154 20.22 -10.50 -11.77
CA ALA A 154 19.76 -9.76 -10.60
C ALA A 154 20.89 -9.57 -9.56
N SER A 155 21.66 -10.64 -9.29
CA SER A 155 22.81 -10.56 -8.36
C SER A 155 23.94 -9.69 -8.92
N MET A 156 24.23 -9.77 -10.21
CA MET A 156 25.28 -8.97 -10.86
C MET A 156 24.98 -7.46 -10.82
N ILE A 157 23.70 -7.06 -10.95
CA ILE A 157 23.30 -5.65 -10.92
C ILE A 157 22.89 -5.18 -9.52
N GLY A 158 23.03 -6.02 -8.49
CA GLY A 158 22.81 -5.66 -7.09
C GLY A 158 21.33 -5.45 -6.71
N CYS A 159 20.38 -6.12 -7.41
CA CYS A 159 18.98 -6.09 -7.04
C CYS A 159 18.75 -6.68 -5.65
N ARG A 160 17.86 -6.05 -4.88
CA ARG A 160 17.44 -6.52 -3.54
C ARG A 160 15.94 -6.76 -3.52
N PRO A 161 15.47 -7.71 -2.70
CA PRO A 161 14.04 -7.92 -2.52
C PRO A 161 13.36 -6.66 -1.97
N GLU A 162 12.16 -6.39 -2.46
CA GLU A 162 11.28 -5.36 -1.95
C GLU A 162 10.34 -5.92 -0.89
N VAL A 163 9.92 -5.08 0.06
CA VAL A 163 9.07 -5.45 1.18
C VAL A 163 7.60 -5.33 0.81
N PHE A 164 6.78 -6.26 1.32
CA PHE A 164 5.33 -6.21 1.12
C PHE A 164 4.66 -5.15 2.00
N PHE A 165 3.54 -4.64 1.55
CA PHE A 165 2.61 -3.94 2.40
C PHE A 165 1.83 -4.99 3.21
N GLU A 166 2.30 -5.30 4.42
CA GLU A 166 1.71 -6.33 5.28
C GLU A 166 0.52 -5.79 6.08
N ALA A 167 -0.40 -6.69 6.45
CA ALA A 167 -1.39 -6.39 7.47
C ALA A 167 -0.70 -6.23 8.83
N THR A 168 -1.13 -5.25 9.62
CA THR A 168 -0.63 -5.05 10.99
C THR A 168 -0.97 -6.23 11.90
N VAL A 169 -0.28 -6.34 13.03
CA VAL A 169 -0.52 -7.40 14.02
C VAL A 169 -1.97 -7.40 14.50
N SER A 170 -2.58 -6.22 14.63
CA SER A 170 -4.00 -6.06 15.00
C SER A 170 -4.95 -6.66 13.95
N GLN A 171 -4.62 -6.55 12.67
CA GLN A 171 -5.41 -7.11 11.56
C GLN A 171 -5.19 -8.62 11.38
N LYS A 172 -4.08 -9.17 11.91
CA LYS A 172 -3.76 -10.61 11.88
C LYS A 172 -4.35 -11.37 13.07
N GLN A 173 -4.87 -10.68 14.10
CA GLN A 173 -5.52 -11.32 15.23
C GLN A 173 -6.91 -11.81 14.83
N ASP A 174 -7.14 -13.12 15.04
CA ASP A 174 -8.44 -13.75 14.84
C ASP A 174 -9.50 -13.06 15.69
N VAL A 175 -10.58 -12.65 15.06
CA VAL A 175 -11.78 -12.19 15.76
C VAL A 175 -12.39 -13.41 16.44
N LYS A 176 -12.22 -13.54 17.76
CA LYS A 176 -12.95 -14.55 18.53
C LYS A 176 -14.43 -14.19 18.47
N ILE A 177 -15.16 -14.86 17.60
CA ILE A 177 -16.61 -14.79 17.56
C ILE A 177 -17.09 -15.75 18.68
N SER A 178 -17.55 -15.20 19.82
CA SER A 178 -18.27 -15.95 20.84
C SER A 178 -19.75 -15.87 20.48
N PHE A 179 -20.36 -17.00 20.21
CA PHE A 179 -21.81 -17.16 20.14
C PHE A 179 -22.28 -17.63 21.52
N ASP A 180 -22.62 -16.69 22.41
CA ASP A 180 -23.37 -16.97 23.63
C ASP A 180 -24.86 -16.84 23.38
#